data_6641aa85056659dee9626b46819b7a33
#
_entry.id   6641aa85056659dee9626b46819b7a33
#
_cell.length_a   1.000
_cell.length_b   1.000
_cell.length_c   1.000
_cell.angle_alpha   90.00
_cell.angle_beta   90.00
_cell.angle_gamma   90.00
#
_symmetry.space_group_name_H-M   'P 1'
#
loop_
_entity.id
_entity.type
_entity.pdbx_description
1 polymer ?
#
loop_
_entity_poly.entity_id
_entity_poly.type
_entity_poly.pdbx_seq_one_letter_code
_entity_poly.pdbx_strand_id
1 'polypeptide(L)'
;MTPKCPSCQSDHLRRSRHRPEDGLWRSLFYTAYRCRDCGRRFQRLTSGLLMGVTVGGVLAATFGAGFVVGSLSVFPPPRAEPVVSSPSAADMQGSDVESTAPPVSVDLPLAAAAEEGDPKAQLRLGMAYLKPPAGAAADPVLALKWIQRAADQGYADAQYALGAMYHGGRGALQSFPAAFKWFERAAQQNHADAQYSLGVMYRTGQGVPADKSKAYIWFNLSAAQGHPRAREARDTLLTALTPEQVLAAQHAAQDWQQGKPLK
;
A
#
# COMPACT_ATOMS: atom_id res chain seq x y z
N MET A 1 -2.64 -19.28 -30.47
CA MET A 1 -1.42 -19.18 -29.63
C MET A 1 -1.84 -19.25 -28.16
N THR A 2 -1.39 -20.24 -27.44
CA THR A 2 -1.65 -20.37 -26.00
C THR A 2 -1.01 -19.21 -25.25
N PRO A 3 -1.71 -18.58 -24.30
CA PRO A 3 -1.16 -17.47 -23.52
C PRO A 3 0.01 -17.98 -22.66
N LYS A 4 1.08 -17.18 -22.54
CA LYS A 4 2.19 -17.44 -21.63
C LYS A 4 2.20 -16.44 -20.48
N CYS A 5 2.70 -16.84 -19.34
CA CYS A 5 2.87 -15.97 -18.17
C CYS A 5 3.90 -14.85 -18.46
N PRO A 6 3.57 -13.57 -18.27
CA PRO A 6 4.50 -12.47 -18.58
C PRO A 6 5.73 -12.45 -17.66
N SER A 7 5.69 -13.16 -16.53
CA SER A 7 6.75 -13.13 -15.51
C SER A 7 7.74 -14.29 -15.59
N CYS A 8 7.28 -15.52 -15.89
CA CYS A 8 8.13 -16.72 -15.93
C CYS A 8 8.03 -17.47 -17.26
N GLN A 9 7.33 -16.90 -18.27
CA GLN A 9 7.14 -17.47 -19.61
C GLN A 9 6.46 -18.85 -19.63
N SER A 10 5.98 -19.35 -18.51
CA SER A 10 5.28 -20.63 -18.39
C SER A 10 3.93 -20.59 -19.11
N ASP A 11 3.55 -21.72 -19.72
CA ASP A 11 2.26 -21.99 -20.33
C ASP A 11 1.27 -22.68 -19.35
N HIS A 12 1.73 -23.06 -18.16
CA HIS A 12 0.90 -23.67 -17.11
C HIS A 12 -0.02 -22.63 -16.45
N LEU A 13 -1.05 -22.20 -17.18
CA LEU A 13 -2.02 -21.22 -16.76
C LEU A 13 -3.35 -21.84 -16.41
N ARG A 14 -3.98 -21.33 -15.36
CA ARG A 14 -5.38 -21.65 -15.07
C ARG A 14 -6.22 -20.37 -15.10
N ARG A 15 -7.44 -20.43 -15.65
CA ARG A 15 -8.40 -19.34 -15.57
C ARG A 15 -8.75 -19.07 -14.11
N SER A 16 -8.76 -17.79 -13.72
CA SER A 16 -9.11 -17.32 -12.38
C SER A 16 -10.43 -16.55 -12.47
N ARG A 17 -11.26 -16.64 -11.42
CA ARG A 17 -12.48 -15.84 -11.34
C ARG A 17 -12.11 -14.36 -11.21
N HIS A 18 -12.91 -13.48 -11.83
CA HIS A 18 -12.82 -12.04 -11.61
C HIS A 18 -13.18 -11.74 -10.16
N ARG A 19 -12.49 -10.77 -9.57
CA ARG A 19 -12.80 -10.27 -8.23
C ARG A 19 -13.78 -9.08 -8.35
N PRO A 20 -14.59 -8.80 -7.30
CA PRO A 20 -15.49 -7.63 -7.29
C PRO A 20 -14.78 -6.31 -7.59
N GLU A 21 -13.53 -6.20 -7.18
CA GLU A 21 -12.63 -5.05 -7.41
C GLU A 21 -12.18 -4.86 -8.87
N ASP A 22 -12.31 -5.89 -9.71
CA ASP A 22 -11.90 -5.83 -11.13
C ASP A 22 -12.85 -4.96 -11.99
N GLY A 23 -14.05 -4.61 -11.49
CA GLY A 23 -15.06 -3.80 -12.17
C GLY A 23 -15.79 -4.54 -13.30
N LEU A 24 -17.06 -4.21 -13.51
CA LEU A 24 -17.95 -4.86 -14.52
C LEU A 24 -17.36 -4.79 -15.95
N TRP A 25 -16.76 -3.68 -16.35
CA TRP A 25 -16.18 -3.49 -17.68
C TRP A 25 -14.97 -4.40 -17.94
N ARG A 26 -14.13 -4.64 -16.93
CA ARG A 26 -12.98 -5.53 -17.08
C ARG A 26 -13.38 -7.00 -17.16
N SER A 27 -14.48 -7.41 -16.53
CA SER A 27 -14.98 -8.78 -16.62
C SER A 27 -15.52 -9.13 -18.01
N LEU A 28 -16.00 -8.15 -18.78
CA LEU A 28 -16.55 -8.34 -20.13
C LEU A 28 -15.46 -8.47 -21.20
N PHE A 29 -14.33 -7.77 -21.04
CA PHE A 29 -13.31 -7.67 -22.09
C PHE A 29 -12.02 -8.41 -21.79
N TYR A 30 -11.80 -8.82 -20.55
CA TYR A 30 -10.56 -9.48 -20.13
C TYR A 30 -10.82 -10.83 -19.49
N THR A 31 -9.96 -11.80 -19.78
CA THR A 31 -9.93 -13.08 -19.04
C THR A 31 -8.79 -13.04 -18.03
N ALA A 32 -9.12 -13.37 -16.76
CA ALA A 32 -8.13 -13.45 -15.70
C ALA A 32 -7.47 -14.84 -15.69
N TYR A 33 -6.14 -14.85 -15.59
CA TYR A 33 -5.32 -16.06 -15.46
C TYR A 33 -4.47 -16.02 -14.22
N ARG A 34 -4.17 -17.18 -13.67
CA ARG A 34 -3.17 -17.37 -12.62
C ARG A 34 -2.15 -18.41 -13.08
N CYS A 35 -0.87 -18.06 -13.05
CA CYS A 35 0.21 -18.98 -13.34
C CYS A 35 0.35 -20.02 -12.22
N ARG A 36 0.51 -21.29 -12.56
CA ARG A 36 0.70 -22.37 -11.58
C ARG A 36 2.12 -22.39 -11.02
N ASP A 37 3.11 -21.94 -11.82
CA ASP A 37 4.52 -22.03 -11.45
C ASP A 37 4.97 -20.85 -10.58
N CYS A 38 4.60 -19.61 -10.94
CA CYS A 38 5.00 -18.43 -10.16
C CYS A 38 3.86 -17.82 -9.32
N GLY A 39 2.65 -18.36 -9.38
CA GLY A 39 1.49 -17.87 -8.63
C GLY A 39 0.91 -16.52 -9.07
N ARG A 40 1.58 -15.81 -10.00
CA ARG A 40 1.19 -14.46 -10.43
C ARG A 40 -0.13 -14.47 -11.19
N ARG A 41 -0.99 -13.50 -10.88
CA ARG A 41 -2.26 -13.25 -11.57
C ARG A 41 -2.10 -12.14 -12.59
N PHE A 42 -2.68 -12.30 -13.79
CA PHE A 42 -2.70 -11.28 -14.84
C PHE A 42 -3.98 -11.40 -15.67
N GLN A 43 -4.31 -10.34 -16.39
CA GLN A 43 -5.49 -10.26 -17.24
C GLN A 43 -5.05 -10.13 -18.71
N ARG A 44 -5.79 -10.75 -19.60
CA ARG A 44 -5.55 -10.65 -21.06
C ARG A 44 -6.86 -10.33 -21.76
N LEU A 45 -6.79 -9.46 -22.78
CA LEU A 45 -7.93 -9.15 -23.64
C LEU A 45 -8.45 -10.42 -24.30
N THR A 46 -9.75 -10.62 -24.26
CA THR A 46 -10.41 -11.70 -25.02
C THR A 46 -10.39 -11.33 -26.51
N SER A 47 -9.56 -12.02 -27.29
CA SER A 47 -9.40 -11.81 -28.74
C SER A 47 -10.60 -12.28 -29.56
N GLY A 48 -11.82 -12.06 -29.10
CA GLY A 48 -13.06 -12.53 -29.74
C GLY A 48 -13.99 -11.43 -30.25
N LEU A 49 -13.66 -10.14 -30.10
CA LEU A 49 -14.55 -9.04 -30.56
C LEU A 49 -13.81 -7.99 -31.37
N LEU A 50 -13.08 -8.42 -32.39
CA LEU A 50 -12.59 -7.56 -33.48
C LEU A 50 -13.20 -8.01 -34.82
N MET A 51 -14.53 -8.04 -34.87
CA MET A 51 -15.27 -8.01 -36.16
C MET A 51 -16.60 -7.30 -35.94
N GLY A 52 -16.71 -6.12 -36.51
CA GLY A 52 -18.00 -5.53 -36.81
C GLY A 52 -18.45 -4.35 -35.94
N VAL A 53 -17.75 -3.22 -36.00
CA VAL A 53 -18.43 -1.93 -35.93
C VAL A 53 -17.99 -1.10 -37.14
N THR A 54 -18.68 -1.32 -38.23
CA THR A 54 -18.75 -0.35 -39.32
C THR A 54 -19.76 0.73 -38.91
N VAL A 55 -19.34 1.95 -39.13
CA VAL A 55 -20.10 3.19 -39.03
C VAL A 55 -21.44 3.08 -39.76
N GLY A 56 -22.53 3.49 -39.12
CA GLY A 56 -23.78 3.72 -39.83
C GLY A 56 -25.01 3.85 -38.94
N GLY A 57 -25.53 5.06 -38.82
CA GLY A 57 -26.97 5.26 -38.76
C GLY A 57 -27.61 5.51 -37.39
N VAL A 58 -27.80 6.78 -37.12
CA VAL A 58 -28.91 7.34 -36.31
C VAL A 58 -30.25 6.74 -36.77
N LEU A 59 -31.08 6.21 -35.88
CA LEU A 59 -32.54 6.30 -35.96
C LEU A 59 -33.20 6.00 -34.61
N ALA A 60 -34.00 6.94 -34.17
CA ALA A 60 -34.97 6.84 -33.09
C ALA A 60 -36.18 6.00 -33.51
N ALA A 61 -36.78 5.27 -32.58
CA ALA A 61 -38.23 4.97 -32.53
C ALA A 61 -38.54 4.14 -31.26
N THR A 62 -39.17 4.68 -30.27
CA THR A 62 -40.56 4.60 -29.85
C THR A 62 -41.15 3.20 -29.56
N PHE A 63 -41.62 3.12 -28.30
CA PHE A 63 -42.78 2.39 -27.76
C PHE A 63 -43.02 0.92 -28.13
N GLY A 64 -43.13 0.11 -27.09
CA GLY A 64 -43.73 -1.20 -27.12
C GLY A 64 -43.85 -1.83 -25.75
N ALA A 65 -44.94 -1.51 -25.05
CA ALA A 65 -45.34 -2.21 -23.83
C ALA A 65 -45.71 -3.66 -24.16
N GLY A 66 -45.01 -4.62 -23.58
CA GLY A 66 -45.33 -6.04 -23.67
C GLY A 66 -45.31 -6.64 -22.24
N PHE A 67 -46.47 -6.77 -21.65
CA PHE A 67 -46.71 -7.52 -20.42
C PHE A 67 -46.55 -9.00 -20.74
N VAL A 68 -45.58 -9.68 -20.16
CA VAL A 68 -45.54 -11.15 -20.09
C VAL A 68 -45.49 -11.55 -18.62
N VAL A 69 -46.64 -12.05 -18.17
CA VAL A 69 -46.82 -12.79 -16.94
C VAL A 69 -46.16 -14.15 -17.15
N GLY A 70 -45.16 -14.50 -16.40
CA GLY A 70 -44.45 -15.78 -16.52
C GLY A 70 -43.81 -16.22 -15.21
N SER A 71 -44.56 -17.05 -14.49
CA SER A 71 -44.12 -18.10 -13.57
C SER A 71 -43.18 -17.73 -12.43
N LEU A 72 -43.74 -17.56 -11.25
CA LEU A 72 -43.08 -17.68 -9.96
C LEU A 72 -42.45 -19.08 -9.81
N SER A 73 -41.16 -19.18 -10.05
CA SER A 73 -40.35 -20.31 -9.55
C SER A 73 -40.07 -20.06 -8.08
N VAL A 74 -40.81 -20.78 -7.20
CA VAL A 74 -40.57 -20.82 -5.78
C VAL A 74 -39.21 -21.47 -5.54
N PHE A 75 -38.17 -20.68 -5.28
CA PHE A 75 -36.94 -21.18 -4.73
C PHE A 75 -37.15 -21.58 -3.26
N PRO A 76 -36.79 -22.79 -2.82
CA PRO A 76 -36.81 -23.13 -1.42
C PRO A 76 -35.80 -22.25 -0.66
N PRO A 77 -36.13 -21.86 0.61
CA PRO A 77 -35.21 -21.06 1.41
C PRO A 77 -33.89 -21.84 1.62
N PRO A 78 -32.75 -21.13 1.66
CA PRO A 78 -31.47 -21.77 1.95
C PRO A 78 -31.56 -22.44 3.34
N ARG A 79 -31.17 -23.72 3.41
CA ARG A 79 -31.00 -24.44 4.67
C ARG A 79 -30.10 -23.60 5.57
N ALA A 80 -30.58 -23.33 6.79
CA ALA A 80 -29.76 -22.74 7.84
C ALA A 80 -28.58 -23.69 8.11
N GLU A 81 -27.40 -23.27 7.75
CA GLU A 81 -26.18 -23.89 8.21
C GLU A 81 -26.08 -23.68 9.72
N PRO A 82 -25.58 -24.64 10.49
CA PRO A 82 -25.42 -24.46 11.92
C PRO A 82 -24.53 -23.26 12.17
N VAL A 83 -25.04 -22.30 12.93
CA VAL A 83 -24.27 -21.15 13.43
C VAL A 83 -23.11 -21.72 14.23
N VAL A 84 -21.93 -21.76 13.63
CA VAL A 84 -20.70 -21.95 14.37
C VAL A 84 -20.59 -20.73 15.28
N SER A 85 -20.85 -20.94 16.55
CA SER A 85 -20.69 -19.93 17.59
C SER A 85 -19.29 -19.33 17.48
N SER A 86 -19.22 -18.03 17.27
CA SER A 86 -17.97 -17.28 17.34
C SER A 86 -17.31 -17.58 18.69
N PRO A 87 -16.02 -17.91 18.73
CA PRO A 87 -15.33 -18.12 19.99
C PRO A 87 -15.45 -16.83 20.82
N SER A 88 -15.89 -16.99 22.07
CA SER A 88 -15.97 -15.93 23.05
C SER A 88 -14.61 -15.27 23.24
N ALA A 89 -14.59 -13.96 23.49
CA ALA A 89 -13.37 -13.20 23.79
C ALA A 89 -12.56 -13.74 24.99
N ALA A 90 -13.08 -14.76 25.70
CA ALA A 90 -12.39 -15.46 26.79
C ALA A 90 -11.44 -16.57 26.29
N ASP A 91 -11.62 -17.08 25.05
CA ASP A 91 -10.79 -18.18 24.52
C ASP A 91 -9.50 -17.67 23.79
N MET A 92 -9.28 -16.37 23.77
CA MET A 92 -8.05 -15.78 23.22
C MET A 92 -6.95 -15.54 24.28
N GLN A 93 -7.16 -15.99 25.49
CA GLN A 93 -6.13 -15.98 26.54
C GLN A 93 -5.51 -17.38 26.61
N GLY A 94 -4.36 -17.55 25.97
CA GLY A 94 -3.55 -18.75 26.18
C GLY A 94 -3.09 -19.47 24.93
N SER A 95 -2.50 -18.77 23.97
CA SER A 95 -1.41 -19.35 23.19
C SER A 95 -0.16 -18.57 23.57
N ASP A 96 0.50 -19.04 24.63
CA ASP A 96 1.91 -18.78 24.87
C ASP A 96 2.64 -19.12 23.57
N VAL A 97 2.88 -18.10 22.75
CA VAL A 97 3.83 -18.19 21.66
C VAL A 97 5.17 -18.34 22.37
N GLU A 98 5.52 -19.59 22.56
CA GLU A 98 6.83 -20.04 22.97
C GLU A 98 7.86 -19.11 22.33
N SER A 99 8.51 -18.34 23.19
CA SER A 99 9.62 -17.46 22.86
C SER A 99 10.73 -18.32 22.25
N THR A 100 10.65 -18.57 20.95
CA THR A 100 11.81 -19.09 20.23
C THR A 100 12.89 -18.02 20.36
N ALA A 101 13.94 -18.36 21.07
CA ALA A 101 15.15 -17.57 21.22
C ALA A 101 15.54 -16.99 19.84
N PRO A 102 15.98 -15.73 19.76
CA PRO A 102 16.25 -15.07 18.49
C PRO A 102 17.29 -15.88 17.71
N PRO A 103 16.99 -16.27 16.44
CA PRO A 103 17.92 -17.06 15.61
C PRO A 103 19.11 -16.21 15.13
N VAL A 104 19.20 -14.98 15.54
CA VAL A 104 20.31 -14.05 15.28
C VAL A 104 21.09 -13.92 16.57
N SER A 105 22.42 -13.86 16.47
CA SER A 105 23.30 -13.38 17.53
C SER A 105 22.98 -11.90 17.79
N VAL A 106 21.78 -11.65 18.34
CA VAL A 106 21.36 -10.33 18.78
C VAL A 106 22.20 -10.04 20.02
N ASP A 107 22.85 -8.88 20.02
CA ASP A 107 23.53 -8.37 21.22
C ASP A 107 22.57 -8.46 22.40
N LEU A 108 22.83 -9.35 23.36
CA LEU A 108 22.00 -9.55 24.55
C LEU A 108 21.64 -8.22 25.22
N PRO A 109 22.56 -7.24 25.35
CA PRO A 109 22.25 -5.89 25.84
C PRO A 109 21.21 -5.15 25.00
N LEU A 110 21.24 -5.31 23.66
CA LEU A 110 20.28 -4.65 22.78
C LEU A 110 18.87 -5.23 22.95
N ALA A 111 18.76 -6.56 23.07
CA ALA A 111 17.48 -7.21 23.27
C ALA A 111 16.87 -6.81 24.64
N ALA A 112 17.68 -6.81 25.70
CA ALA A 112 17.25 -6.38 27.03
C ALA A 112 16.72 -4.93 27.02
N ALA A 113 17.47 -3.98 26.47
CA ALA A 113 17.03 -2.59 26.38
C ALA A 113 15.75 -2.41 25.51
N ALA A 114 15.58 -3.22 24.46
CA ALA A 114 14.36 -3.20 23.65
C ALA A 114 13.15 -3.73 24.46
N GLU A 115 13.31 -4.77 25.26
CA GLU A 115 12.27 -5.30 26.15
C GLU A 115 11.94 -4.33 27.29
N GLU A 116 12.93 -3.60 27.81
CA GLU A 116 12.74 -2.52 28.79
C GLU A 116 11.98 -1.31 28.23
N GLY A 117 11.78 -1.27 26.91
CA GLY A 117 10.95 -0.27 26.26
C GLY A 117 11.71 0.86 25.58
N ASP A 118 13.04 0.86 25.52
CA ASP A 118 13.80 1.90 24.81
C ASP A 118 13.45 1.90 23.31
N PRO A 119 12.85 2.98 22.78
CA PRO A 119 12.41 3.03 21.38
C PRO A 119 13.57 2.96 20.39
N LYS A 120 14.75 3.43 20.74
CA LYS A 120 15.93 3.35 19.90
C LYS A 120 16.45 1.92 19.82
N ALA A 121 16.47 1.20 20.96
CA ALA A 121 16.83 -0.21 20.99
C ALA A 121 15.81 -1.06 20.22
N GLN A 122 14.52 -0.80 20.37
CA GLN A 122 13.45 -1.46 19.64
C GLN A 122 13.60 -1.27 18.12
N LEU A 123 13.86 -0.05 17.64
CA LEU A 123 14.12 0.20 16.23
C LEU A 123 15.37 -0.57 15.75
N ARG A 124 16.47 -0.50 16.49
CA ARG A 124 17.71 -1.22 16.12
C ARG A 124 17.48 -2.73 16.04
N LEU A 125 16.76 -3.29 17.00
CA LEU A 125 16.41 -4.70 17.03
C LEU A 125 15.54 -5.07 15.82
N GLY A 126 14.49 -4.29 15.52
CA GLY A 126 13.67 -4.48 14.34
C GLY A 126 14.46 -4.40 13.03
N MET A 127 15.40 -3.46 12.94
CA MET A 127 16.29 -3.36 11.76
C MET A 127 17.23 -4.55 11.63
N ALA A 128 17.69 -5.12 12.74
CA ALA A 128 18.49 -6.35 12.73
C ALA A 128 17.70 -7.55 12.19
N TYR A 129 16.42 -7.66 12.52
CA TYR A 129 15.55 -8.70 11.93
C TYR A 129 15.26 -8.46 10.43
N LEU A 130 15.27 -7.22 9.95
CA LEU A 130 15.13 -6.92 8.51
C LEU A 130 16.38 -7.22 7.71
N LYS A 131 17.54 -7.03 8.32
CA LYS A 131 18.86 -7.22 7.70
C LYS A 131 19.76 -7.98 8.67
N PRO A 132 19.54 -9.28 8.85
CA PRO A 132 20.37 -10.07 9.74
C PRO A 132 21.80 -10.22 9.17
N PRO A 133 22.76 -10.60 10.01
CA PRO A 133 24.10 -10.96 9.58
C PRO A 133 24.09 -12.09 8.55
N ALA A 134 25.20 -12.22 7.81
CA ALA A 134 25.32 -13.26 6.79
C ALA A 134 25.07 -14.67 7.36
N GLY A 135 24.18 -15.41 6.70
CA GLY A 135 23.80 -16.77 7.08
C GLY A 135 22.52 -16.90 7.92
N ALA A 136 21.97 -15.80 8.44
CA ALA A 136 20.68 -15.80 9.14
C ALA A 136 19.54 -15.35 8.21
N ALA A 137 18.36 -15.94 8.40
CA ALA A 137 17.15 -15.56 7.66
C ALA A 137 16.54 -14.27 8.22
N ALA A 138 16.09 -13.38 7.33
CA ALA A 138 15.35 -12.19 7.73
C ALA A 138 13.93 -12.57 8.22
N ASP A 139 13.48 -11.92 9.29
CA ASP A 139 12.11 -12.01 9.78
C ASP A 139 11.43 -10.64 9.74
N PRO A 140 10.79 -10.29 8.61
CA PRO A 140 10.12 -9.00 8.48
C PRO A 140 8.89 -8.85 9.37
N VAL A 141 8.27 -9.95 9.82
CA VAL A 141 7.09 -9.92 10.69
C VAL A 141 7.50 -9.53 12.11
N LEU A 142 8.56 -10.15 12.61
CA LEU A 142 9.11 -9.81 13.92
C LEU A 142 9.72 -8.39 13.93
N ALA A 143 10.39 -8.02 12.83
CA ALA A 143 10.87 -6.66 12.63
C ALA A 143 9.74 -5.62 12.70
N LEU A 144 8.61 -5.90 12.04
CA LEU A 144 7.43 -5.03 12.09
C LEU A 144 6.94 -4.81 13.52
N LYS A 145 6.87 -5.88 14.33
CA LYS A 145 6.42 -5.80 15.73
C LYS A 145 7.31 -4.88 16.55
N TRP A 146 8.63 -5.00 16.44
CA TRP A 146 9.56 -4.17 17.17
C TRP A 146 9.56 -2.72 16.72
N ILE A 147 9.57 -2.48 15.41
CA ILE A 147 9.51 -1.13 14.82
C ILE A 147 8.18 -0.46 15.16
N GLN A 148 7.06 -1.21 15.18
CA GLN A 148 5.75 -0.70 15.59
C GLN A 148 5.78 -0.21 17.04
N ARG A 149 6.34 -1.00 17.98
CA ARG A 149 6.46 -0.59 19.39
C ARG A 149 7.22 0.74 19.54
N ALA A 150 8.32 0.91 18.83
CA ALA A 150 9.09 2.16 18.84
C ALA A 150 8.33 3.34 18.19
N ALA A 151 7.61 3.08 17.08
CA ALA A 151 6.84 4.10 16.38
C ALA A 151 5.64 4.59 17.21
N ASP A 152 4.99 3.69 17.94
CA ASP A 152 3.87 4.01 18.84
C ASP A 152 4.30 4.88 20.02
N GLN A 153 5.56 4.81 20.44
CA GLN A 153 6.17 5.71 21.42
C GLN A 153 6.52 7.09 20.84
N GLY A 154 6.24 7.32 19.55
CA GLY A 154 6.50 8.61 18.91
C GLY A 154 7.91 8.76 18.33
N TYR A 155 8.77 7.74 18.34
CA TYR A 155 10.13 7.85 17.83
C TYR A 155 10.13 8.05 16.30
N ALA A 156 10.59 9.20 15.82
CA ALA A 156 10.46 9.64 14.43
C ALA A 156 11.12 8.67 13.43
N ASP A 157 12.31 8.17 13.74
CA ASP A 157 13.02 7.23 12.87
C ASP A 157 12.25 5.90 12.74
N ALA A 158 11.60 5.45 13.84
CA ALA A 158 10.78 4.25 13.82
C ALA A 158 9.47 4.47 13.04
N GLN A 159 8.86 5.63 13.18
CA GLN A 159 7.68 6.01 12.38
C GLN A 159 8.00 6.03 10.88
N TYR A 160 9.14 6.59 10.51
CA TYR A 160 9.63 6.53 9.13
C TYR A 160 9.87 5.09 8.67
N ALA A 161 10.58 4.29 9.46
CA ALA A 161 10.87 2.89 9.14
C ALA A 161 9.58 2.07 8.96
N LEU A 162 8.58 2.28 9.83
CA LEU A 162 7.28 1.64 9.76
C LEU A 162 6.50 2.05 8.50
N GLY A 163 6.52 3.35 8.16
CA GLY A 163 5.98 3.86 6.91
C GLY A 163 6.61 3.19 5.68
N ALA A 164 7.94 3.02 5.69
CA ALA A 164 8.66 2.34 4.62
C ALA A 164 8.31 0.83 4.54
N MET A 165 8.05 0.17 5.66
CA MET A 165 7.59 -1.22 5.69
C MET A 165 6.20 -1.37 5.06
N TYR A 166 5.24 -0.52 5.42
CA TYR A 166 3.91 -0.52 4.79
C TYR A 166 3.97 -0.13 3.32
N HIS A 167 4.81 0.82 2.95
CA HIS A 167 5.01 1.21 1.54
C HIS A 167 5.57 0.07 0.69
N GLY A 168 6.50 -0.71 1.23
CA GLY A 168 7.15 -1.83 0.55
C GLY A 168 6.46 -3.19 0.73
N GLY A 169 5.45 -3.30 1.59
CA GLY A 169 4.80 -4.58 1.91
C GLY A 169 5.73 -5.55 2.64
N ARG A 170 6.63 -5.04 3.49
CA ARG A 170 7.58 -5.87 4.25
C ARG A 170 7.03 -6.17 5.64
N GLY A 171 6.81 -7.44 5.94
CA GLY A 171 6.24 -7.89 7.23
C GLY A 171 4.74 -7.64 7.38
N ALA A 172 4.13 -6.85 6.51
CA ALA A 172 2.70 -6.61 6.41
C ALA A 172 2.26 -6.51 4.95
N LEU A 173 0.95 -6.53 4.69
CA LEU A 173 0.41 -6.21 3.37
C LEU A 173 0.76 -4.76 3.01
N GLN A 174 1.14 -4.55 1.74
CA GLN A 174 1.41 -3.20 1.24
C GLN A 174 0.17 -2.30 1.42
N SER A 175 0.38 -1.15 2.03
CA SER A 175 -0.68 -0.16 2.27
C SER A 175 -0.13 1.26 2.16
N PHE A 176 -0.35 1.89 1.01
CA PHE A 176 0.04 3.29 0.82
C PHE A 176 -0.67 4.26 1.79
N PRO A 177 -1.97 4.12 2.10
CA PRO A 177 -2.60 4.98 3.09
C PRO A 177 -2.02 4.84 4.50
N ALA A 178 -1.63 3.61 4.91
CA ALA A 178 -0.96 3.40 6.19
C ALA A 178 0.45 4.01 6.18
N ALA A 179 1.21 3.81 5.10
CA ALA A 179 2.54 4.41 4.92
C ALA A 179 2.48 5.93 5.01
N PHE A 180 1.50 6.56 4.32
CA PHE A 180 1.30 8.00 4.37
C PHE A 180 1.13 8.53 5.80
N LYS A 181 0.26 7.91 6.60
CA LYS A 181 0.02 8.32 7.99
C LYS A 181 1.28 8.24 8.85
N TRP A 182 2.11 7.22 8.66
CA TRP A 182 3.34 7.07 9.41
C TRP A 182 4.42 8.05 8.95
N PHE A 183 4.57 8.26 7.65
CA PHE A 183 5.46 9.31 7.13
C PHE A 183 5.03 10.71 7.58
N GLU A 184 3.72 10.98 7.63
CA GLU A 184 3.20 12.26 8.11
C GLU A 184 3.59 12.53 9.57
N ARG A 185 3.43 11.53 10.46
CA ARG A 185 3.85 11.62 11.87
C ARG A 185 5.36 11.89 12.00
N ALA A 186 6.18 11.19 11.25
CA ALA A 186 7.63 11.42 11.25
C ALA A 186 7.99 12.78 10.65
N ALA A 187 7.34 13.21 9.57
CA ALA A 187 7.56 14.51 8.94
C ALA A 187 7.18 15.69 9.85
N GLN A 188 6.14 15.53 10.67
CA GLN A 188 5.75 16.48 11.73
C GLN A 188 6.85 16.70 12.76
N GLN A 189 7.72 15.71 12.95
CA GLN A 189 8.90 15.79 13.79
C GLN A 189 10.17 16.21 13.01
N ASN A 190 9.99 16.81 11.83
CA ASN A 190 11.08 17.26 10.96
C ASN A 190 12.00 16.14 10.45
N HIS A 191 11.53 14.91 10.34
CA HIS A 191 12.32 13.83 9.76
C HIS A 191 12.47 14.02 8.23
N ALA A 192 13.67 14.33 7.75
CA ALA A 192 13.93 14.72 6.35
C ALA A 192 13.52 13.67 5.32
N ASP A 193 13.84 12.38 5.57
CA ASP A 193 13.49 11.28 4.66
C ASP A 193 11.96 11.04 4.61
N ALA A 194 11.26 11.29 5.72
CA ALA A 194 9.80 11.20 5.76
C ALA A 194 9.15 12.33 4.95
N GLN A 195 9.67 13.55 5.08
CA GLN A 195 9.24 14.69 4.25
C GLN A 195 9.48 14.42 2.76
N TYR A 196 10.64 13.87 2.40
CA TYR A 196 10.90 13.44 1.02
C TYR A 196 9.88 12.40 0.55
N SER A 197 9.61 11.39 1.38
CA SER A 197 8.66 10.31 1.05
C SER A 197 7.24 10.85 0.85
N LEU A 198 6.77 11.80 1.68
CA LEU A 198 5.50 12.49 1.48
C LEU A 198 5.47 13.26 0.15
N GLY A 199 6.55 13.97 -0.18
CA GLY A 199 6.70 14.65 -1.46
C GLY A 199 6.54 13.68 -2.64
N VAL A 200 7.15 12.50 -2.57
CA VAL A 200 7.00 11.43 -3.57
C VAL A 200 5.55 10.95 -3.64
N MET A 201 4.89 10.70 -2.50
CA MET A 201 3.51 10.23 -2.44
C MET A 201 2.52 11.23 -3.04
N TYR A 202 2.66 12.52 -2.74
CA TYR A 202 1.86 13.58 -3.37
C TYR A 202 2.14 13.73 -4.87
N ARG A 203 3.40 13.58 -5.30
CA ARG A 203 3.75 13.64 -6.72
C ARG A 203 3.15 12.47 -7.51
N THR A 204 3.12 11.28 -6.93
CA THR A 204 2.69 10.04 -7.63
C THR A 204 1.24 9.68 -7.39
N GLY A 205 0.57 10.29 -6.41
CA GLY A 205 -0.80 9.92 -6.02
C GLY A 205 -0.89 8.59 -5.27
N GLN A 206 0.18 8.16 -4.58
CA GLN A 206 0.19 6.92 -3.81
C GLN A 206 -0.37 7.14 -2.42
N GLY A 207 -1.55 6.57 -2.14
CA GLY A 207 -2.22 6.68 -0.84
C GLY A 207 -2.92 8.01 -0.58
N VAL A 208 -2.67 9.02 -1.40
CA VAL A 208 -3.30 10.34 -1.38
C VAL A 208 -3.52 10.83 -2.80
N PRO A 209 -4.47 11.74 -3.07
CA PRO A 209 -4.60 12.38 -4.37
C PRO A 209 -3.30 13.09 -4.77
N ALA A 210 -2.93 12.98 -6.06
CA ALA A 210 -1.73 13.64 -6.56
C ALA A 210 -1.88 15.17 -6.48
N ASP A 211 -0.86 15.83 -5.94
CA ASP A 211 -0.81 17.28 -5.77
C ASP A 211 0.64 17.76 -5.89
N LYS A 212 0.95 18.42 -7.01
CA LYS A 212 2.30 18.92 -7.29
C LYS A 212 2.73 20.03 -6.34
N SER A 213 1.80 20.88 -5.90
CA SER A 213 2.11 21.99 -4.98
C SER A 213 2.47 21.44 -3.60
N LYS A 214 1.70 20.49 -3.09
CA LYS A 214 2.03 19.81 -1.82
C LYS A 214 3.32 18.99 -1.94
N ALA A 215 3.55 18.33 -3.07
CA ALA A 215 4.82 17.63 -3.31
C ALA A 215 6.00 18.60 -3.26
N TYR A 216 5.88 19.78 -3.88
CA TYR A 216 6.91 20.83 -3.83
C TYR A 216 7.17 21.30 -2.40
N ILE A 217 6.12 21.56 -1.60
CA ILE A 217 6.26 21.95 -0.19
C ILE A 217 7.12 20.94 0.57
N TRP A 218 6.76 19.66 0.50
CA TRP A 218 7.45 18.60 1.22
C TRP A 218 8.89 18.39 0.74
N PHE A 219 9.15 18.47 -0.58
CA PHE A 219 10.52 18.43 -1.09
C PHE A 219 11.33 19.65 -0.66
N ASN A 220 10.72 20.83 -0.60
CA ASN A 220 11.40 22.04 -0.16
C ASN A 220 11.82 21.95 1.32
N LEU A 221 10.93 21.45 2.19
CA LEU A 221 11.23 21.22 3.60
C LEU A 221 12.37 20.21 3.79
N SER A 222 12.31 19.09 3.07
CA SER A 222 13.35 18.06 3.12
C SER A 222 14.69 18.56 2.55
N ALA A 223 14.65 19.33 1.45
CA ALA A 223 15.84 19.93 0.84
C ALA A 223 16.52 20.98 1.75
N ALA A 224 15.73 21.74 2.51
CA ALA A 224 16.24 22.69 3.50
C ALA A 224 17.07 22.02 4.61
N GLN A 225 16.79 20.73 4.88
CA GLN A 225 17.57 19.92 5.81
C GLN A 225 18.78 19.21 5.14
N GLY A 226 19.05 19.52 3.89
CA GLY A 226 20.18 18.97 3.15
C GLY A 226 19.94 17.62 2.46
N HIS A 227 18.68 17.13 2.41
CA HIS A 227 18.39 15.88 1.72
C HIS A 227 18.66 15.97 0.21
N PRO A 228 19.62 15.24 -0.36
CA PRO A 228 20.12 15.48 -1.73
C PRO A 228 19.05 15.23 -2.80
N ARG A 229 18.31 14.11 -2.70
CA ARG A 229 17.25 13.76 -3.65
C ARG A 229 16.05 14.71 -3.59
N ALA A 230 15.81 15.33 -2.43
CA ALA A 230 14.69 16.26 -2.28
C ALA A 230 14.93 17.56 -3.07
N ARG A 231 16.18 18.02 -3.10
CA ARG A 231 16.57 19.19 -3.91
C ARG A 231 16.30 18.95 -5.39
N GLU A 232 16.77 17.83 -5.93
CA GLU A 232 16.57 17.45 -7.32
C GLU A 232 15.08 17.27 -7.66
N ALA A 233 14.35 16.56 -6.79
CA ALA A 233 12.91 16.36 -6.97
C ALA A 233 12.10 17.65 -6.94
N ARG A 234 12.45 18.59 -6.06
CA ARG A 234 11.88 19.94 -5.99
C ARG A 234 12.15 20.72 -7.28
N ASP A 235 13.39 20.73 -7.74
CA ASP A 235 13.80 21.50 -8.92
C ASP A 235 13.13 20.96 -10.19
N THR A 236 12.90 19.65 -10.27
CA THR A 236 12.11 19.04 -11.36
C THR A 236 10.66 19.55 -11.37
N LEU A 237 10.06 19.83 -10.21
CA LEU A 237 8.69 20.32 -10.14
C LEU A 237 8.54 21.79 -10.54
N LEU A 238 9.62 22.58 -10.50
CA LEU A 238 9.58 23.99 -10.91
C LEU A 238 9.13 24.18 -12.37
N THR A 239 9.41 23.20 -13.24
CA THR A 239 8.97 23.25 -14.64
C THR A 239 7.48 22.91 -14.82
N ALA A 240 6.83 22.36 -13.80
CA ALA A 240 5.46 21.87 -13.83
C ALA A 240 4.49 22.68 -12.95
N LEU A 241 4.98 23.75 -12.31
CA LEU A 241 4.24 24.66 -11.46
C LEU A 241 4.31 26.08 -12.04
N THR A 242 3.25 26.89 -11.82
CA THR A 242 3.30 28.31 -12.15
C THR A 242 4.09 29.07 -11.09
N PRO A 243 4.62 30.27 -11.41
CA PRO A 243 5.32 31.12 -10.43
C PRO A 243 4.49 31.40 -9.17
N GLU A 244 3.17 31.60 -9.32
CA GLU A 244 2.25 31.85 -8.21
C GLU A 244 2.11 30.61 -7.31
N GLN A 245 2.03 29.41 -7.91
CA GLN A 245 2.00 28.16 -7.16
C GLN A 245 3.30 27.92 -6.40
N VAL A 246 4.44 28.23 -7.01
CA VAL A 246 5.74 28.11 -6.34
C VAL A 246 5.82 29.07 -5.14
N LEU A 247 5.43 30.33 -5.32
CA LEU A 247 5.44 31.32 -4.25
C LEU A 247 4.51 30.92 -3.09
N ALA A 248 3.29 30.49 -3.40
CA ALA A 248 2.34 30.01 -2.40
C ALA A 248 2.88 28.79 -1.63
N ALA A 249 3.52 27.86 -2.33
CA ALA A 249 4.12 26.68 -1.72
C ALA A 249 5.34 27.02 -0.85
N GLN A 250 6.13 28.01 -1.23
CA GLN A 250 7.24 28.51 -0.40
C GLN A 250 6.73 29.16 0.89
N HIS A 251 5.69 29.99 0.81
CA HIS A 251 5.05 30.56 2.01
C HIS A 251 4.48 29.47 2.91
N ALA A 252 3.80 28.46 2.35
CA ALA A 252 3.28 27.33 3.12
C ALA A 252 4.40 26.53 3.82
N ALA A 253 5.53 26.35 3.16
CA ALA A 253 6.69 25.69 3.78
C ALA A 253 7.28 26.51 4.94
N GLN A 254 7.34 27.86 4.80
CA GLN A 254 7.77 28.75 5.87
C GLN A 254 6.80 28.73 7.05
N ASP A 255 5.50 28.77 6.79
CA ASP A 255 4.46 28.67 7.82
C ASP A 255 4.57 27.36 8.60
N TRP A 256 4.81 26.25 7.90
CA TRP A 256 5.06 24.96 8.54
C TRP A 256 6.28 24.99 9.47
N GLN A 257 7.39 25.57 9.05
CA GLN A 257 8.58 25.72 9.88
C GLN A 257 8.32 26.57 11.13
N GLN A 258 7.32 27.46 11.09
CA GLN A 258 6.84 28.27 12.22
C GLN A 258 5.79 27.55 13.08
N GLY A 259 5.51 26.26 12.81
CA GLY A 259 4.55 25.44 13.57
C GLY A 259 3.09 25.62 13.12
N LYS A 260 2.83 26.29 11.98
CA LYS A 260 1.48 26.41 11.44
C LYS A 260 1.14 25.18 10.58
N PRO A 261 -0.09 24.64 10.64
CA PRO A 261 -0.47 23.48 9.83
C PRO A 261 -0.52 23.82 8.34
N LEU A 262 -0.13 22.86 7.48
CA LEU A 262 -0.36 22.97 6.04
C LEU A 262 -1.87 22.92 5.76
N LYS A 263 -2.36 23.94 5.06
CA LYS A 263 -3.77 24.03 4.62
C LYS A 263 -4.03 23.26 3.33
#